data_1e6052edbc9cb16187fdbcdef8661b31
#
_entry.id   1e6052edbc9cb16187fdbcdef8661b31
#
_cell.length_a   1.000
_cell.length_b   1.000
_cell.length_c   1.000
_cell.angle_alpha   90.00
_cell.angle_beta   90.00
_cell.angle_gamma   90.00
#
_symmetry.space_group_name_H-M   'P 1'
#
loop_
_entity.id
_entity.type
_entity.pdbx_description
1 polymer ?
#
loop_
_entity_poly.entity_id
_entity_poly.type
_entity_poly.pdbx_seq_one_letter_code
_entity_poly.pdbx_strand_id
1 'polypeptide(L)'
;MKKKRSKKILENNERLHGAFDGIREYSSELSKEITSRGRSRQLRNLIEFAIAIEAAGNIVAKTLSPLTLSRQTDGIHFSAEGLAELESMHNHIITNISLANNVLISRDVDIARQLVEEKSKLSRQQRKSRKRHLKRLAAGLSESFETSDLHLETSLAFKEFNSQIATIAYPILSREGELLDSRLVDKN
;
A
#
# COMPACT_ATOMS: atom_id res chain seq x y z
N MET A 1 -10.33 24.56 -5.22
CA MET A 1 -9.02 23.87 -5.33
C MET A 1 -9.09 22.36 -5.10
N LYS A 2 -9.80 21.85 -4.11
CA LYS A 2 -9.78 20.43 -3.68
C LYS A 2 -10.52 19.47 -4.62
N LYS A 3 -11.70 19.84 -5.16
CA LYS A 3 -12.40 19.07 -6.22
C LYS A 3 -11.51 18.84 -7.46
N LYS A 4 -10.64 19.83 -7.80
CA LYS A 4 -9.69 19.71 -8.91
C LYS A 4 -8.62 18.64 -8.63
N ARG A 5 -8.18 18.50 -7.35
CA ARG A 5 -7.21 17.45 -6.95
C ARG A 5 -7.82 16.05 -7.01
N SER A 6 -9.05 15.90 -6.52
CA SER A 6 -9.78 14.61 -6.61
C SER A 6 -10.00 14.19 -8.06
N LYS A 7 -10.40 15.10 -8.94
CA LYS A 7 -10.53 14.82 -10.38
C LYS A 7 -9.20 14.35 -10.98
N LYS A 8 -8.09 15.01 -10.65
CA LYS A 8 -6.75 14.61 -11.10
C LYS A 8 -6.34 13.22 -10.59
N ILE A 9 -6.74 12.84 -9.38
CA ILE A 9 -6.50 11.50 -8.84
C ILE A 9 -7.24 10.45 -9.68
N LEU A 10 -8.51 10.69 -10.01
CA LEU A 10 -9.30 9.79 -10.84
C LEU A 10 -8.70 9.66 -12.26
N GLU A 11 -8.37 10.78 -12.89
CA GLU A 11 -7.72 10.81 -14.21
C GLU A 11 -6.37 10.02 -14.20
N ASN A 12 -5.57 10.19 -13.14
CA ASN A 12 -4.33 9.42 -13.01
C ASN A 12 -4.59 7.92 -12.78
N ASN A 13 -5.65 7.57 -12.05
CA ASN A 13 -6.03 6.18 -11.87
C ASN A 13 -6.48 5.52 -13.18
N GLU A 14 -7.25 6.23 -14.01
CA GLU A 14 -7.63 5.76 -15.37
C GLU A 14 -6.38 5.56 -16.26
N ARG A 15 -5.42 6.49 -16.20
CA ARG A 15 -4.14 6.32 -16.90
C ARG A 15 -3.35 5.10 -16.40
N LEU A 16 -3.41 4.82 -15.10
CA LEU A 16 -2.79 3.63 -14.52
C LEU A 16 -3.44 2.34 -15.03
N HIS A 17 -4.77 2.31 -15.12
CA HIS A 17 -5.51 1.19 -15.73
C HIS A 17 -5.11 0.97 -17.19
N GLY A 18 -5.06 2.03 -18.00
CA GLY A 18 -4.63 1.92 -19.40
C GLY A 18 -3.19 1.42 -19.54
N ALA A 19 -2.29 1.86 -18.68
CA ALA A 19 -0.91 1.36 -18.65
C ALA A 19 -0.86 -0.13 -18.27
N PHE A 20 -1.70 -0.56 -17.32
CA PHE A 20 -1.78 -1.96 -16.93
C PHE A 20 -2.34 -2.85 -18.05
N ASP A 21 -3.34 -2.39 -18.79
CA ASP A 21 -3.87 -3.09 -19.96
C ASP A 21 -2.78 -3.29 -21.03
N GLY A 22 -2.00 -2.25 -21.32
CA GLY A 22 -0.85 -2.36 -22.23
C GLY A 22 0.21 -3.35 -21.75
N ILE A 23 0.49 -3.40 -20.44
CA ILE A 23 1.40 -4.40 -19.85
C ILE A 23 0.84 -5.82 -20.05
N ARG A 24 -0.46 -6.02 -19.87
CA ARG A 24 -1.12 -7.32 -20.05
C ARG A 24 -1.05 -7.81 -21.50
N GLU A 25 -1.35 -6.94 -22.47
CA GLU A 25 -1.28 -7.26 -23.89
C GLU A 25 0.15 -7.66 -24.28
N TYR A 26 1.11 -6.80 -23.96
CA TYR A 26 2.53 -7.06 -24.25
C TYR A 26 3.03 -8.36 -23.58
N SER A 27 2.62 -8.60 -22.32
CA SER A 27 2.99 -9.81 -21.59
C SER A 27 2.39 -11.08 -22.20
N SER A 28 1.18 -10.98 -22.74
CA SER A 28 0.53 -12.09 -23.47
C SER A 28 1.29 -12.45 -24.75
N GLU A 29 1.74 -11.48 -25.51
CA GLU A 29 2.56 -11.69 -26.70
C GLU A 29 3.93 -12.27 -26.35
N LEU A 30 4.62 -11.63 -25.40
CA LEU A 30 5.93 -12.05 -24.95
C LEU A 30 5.92 -13.49 -24.39
N SER A 31 4.85 -13.89 -23.73
CA SER A 31 4.74 -15.23 -23.17
C SER A 31 4.79 -16.35 -24.20
N LYS A 32 4.38 -16.07 -25.46
CA LYS A 32 4.41 -17.04 -26.58
C LYS A 32 5.85 -17.30 -27.07
N GLU A 33 6.74 -16.35 -26.88
CA GLU A 33 8.14 -16.41 -27.31
C GLU A 33 9.07 -16.95 -26.21
N ILE A 34 8.64 -16.91 -24.95
CA ILE A 34 9.46 -17.33 -23.83
C ILE A 34 9.41 -18.84 -23.64
N THR A 35 10.54 -19.50 -23.92
CA THR A 35 10.73 -20.95 -23.71
C THR A 35 11.39 -21.28 -22.35
N SER A 36 12.07 -20.32 -21.73
CA SER A 36 12.79 -20.52 -20.48
C SER A 36 11.88 -20.38 -19.25
N ARG A 37 11.86 -21.38 -18.36
CA ARG A 37 11.13 -21.37 -17.10
C ARG A 37 11.49 -20.16 -16.20
N GLY A 38 12.78 -19.78 -16.21
CA GLY A 38 13.28 -18.62 -15.43
C GLY A 38 12.67 -17.30 -15.92
N ARG A 39 12.68 -17.07 -17.24
CA ARG A 39 12.07 -15.88 -17.85
C ARG A 39 10.56 -15.85 -17.67
N SER A 40 9.88 -16.98 -17.81
CA SER A 40 8.43 -17.07 -17.53
C SER A 40 8.09 -16.71 -16.09
N ARG A 41 8.91 -17.12 -15.12
CA ARG A 41 8.74 -16.74 -13.71
C ARG A 41 8.96 -15.24 -13.50
N GLN A 42 10.00 -14.66 -14.12
CA GLN A 42 10.24 -13.23 -14.03
C GLN A 42 9.09 -12.40 -14.60
N LEU A 43 8.55 -12.81 -15.76
CA LEU A 43 7.40 -12.15 -16.37
C LEU A 43 6.17 -12.20 -15.45
N ARG A 44 5.84 -13.37 -14.88
CA ARG A 44 4.75 -13.49 -13.90
C ARG A 44 4.93 -12.56 -12.70
N ASN A 45 6.12 -12.52 -12.10
CA ASN A 45 6.40 -11.66 -10.95
C ASN A 45 6.20 -10.16 -11.29
N LEU A 46 6.57 -9.73 -12.50
CA LEU A 46 6.34 -8.37 -12.95
C LEU A 46 4.84 -8.07 -13.17
N ILE A 47 4.09 -9.02 -13.73
CA ILE A 47 2.63 -8.88 -13.89
C ILE A 47 1.95 -8.81 -12.51
N GLU A 48 2.32 -9.68 -11.57
CA GLU A 48 1.79 -9.64 -10.19
C GLU A 48 2.07 -8.30 -9.51
N PHE A 49 3.27 -7.75 -9.71
CA PHE A 49 3.57 -6.42 -9.20
C PHE A 49 2.76 -5.32 -9.89
N ALA A 50 2.56 -5.40 -11.21
CA ALA A 50 1.71 -4.45 -11.94
C ALA A 50 0.25 -4.48 -11.43
N ILE A 51 -0.30 -5.67 -11.15
CA ILE A 51 -1.61 -5.85 -10.51
C ILE A 51 -1.63 -5.17 -9.13
N ALA A 52 -0.58 -5.36 -8.35
CA ALA A 52 -0.49 -4.76 -7.02
C ALA A 52 -0.42 -3.22 -7.08
N ILE A 53 0.29 -2.65 -8.05
CA ILE A 53 0.33 -1.18 -8.27
C ILE A 53 -1.04 -0.66 -8.70
N GLU A 54 -1.76 -1.37 -9.58
CA GLU A 54 -3.13 -1.01 -9.95
C GLU A 54 -4.06 -1.02 -8.73
N ALA A 55 -3.98 -2.06 -7.89
CA ALA A 55 -4.72 -2.14 -6.63
C ALA A 55 -4.37 -0.99 -5.67
N ALA A 56 -3.10 -0.62 -5.57
CA ALA A 56 -2.66 0.54 -4.79
C ALA A 56 -3.27 1.86 -5.33
N GLY A 57 -3.29 2.05 -6.66
CA GLY A 57 -3.94 3.19 -7.30
C GLY A 57 -5.44 3.27 -6.99
N ASN A 58 -6.13 2.12 -7.03
CA ASN A 58 -7.54 2.02 -6.66
C ASN A 58 -7.80 2.40 -5.19
N ILE A 59 -6.91 2.02 -4.25
CA ILE A 59 -7.03 2.44 -2.84
C ILE A 59 -6.96 3.97 -2.74
N VAL A 60 -6.06 4.62 -3.46
CA VAL A 60 -5.96 6.09 -3.47
C VAL A 60 -7.20 6.74 -4.07
N ALA A 61 -7.65 6.25 -5.23
CA ALA A 61 -8.73 6.88 -6.00
C ALA A 61 -10.13 6.60 -5.40
N LYS A 62 -10.37 5.36 -4.95
CA LYS A 62 -11.70 4.88 -4.54
C LYS A 62 -11.91 4.85 -3.03
N THR A 63 -10.83 4.95 -2.22
CA THR A 63 -10.94 4.95 -0.75
C THR A 63 -10.42 6.26 -0.16
N LEU A 64 -9.13 6.58 -0.30
CA LEU A 64 -8.52 7.75 0.36
C LEU A 64 -9.05 9.09 -0.16
N SER A 65 -9.28 9.21 -1.47
CA SER A 65 -9.80 10.43 -2.07
C SER A 65 -11.23 10.74 -1.61
N PRO A 66 -12.19 9.79 -1.64
CA PRO A 66 -13.53 9.99 -1.09
C PRO A 66 -13.54 10.31 0.41
N LEU A 67 -12.76 9.60 1.26
CA LEU A 67 -12.64 9.88 2.68
C LEU A 67 -12.15 11.32 2.95
N THR A 68 -11.20 11.79 2.14
CA THR A 68 -10.71 13.18 2.24
C THR A 68 -11.78 14.18 1.85
N LEU A 69 -12.61 13.89 0.85
CA LEU A 69 -13.72 14.77 0.42
C LEU A 69 -14.84 14.80 1.47
N SER A 70 -15.29 13.66 1.97
CA SER A 70 -16.31 13.56 3.02
C SER A 70 -15.91 14.36 4.25
N ARG A 71 -14.70 14.14 4.79
CA ARG A 71 -14.16 14.93 5.90
C ARG A 71 -14.30 16.44 5.69
N GLN A 72 -14.06 16.91 4.47
CA GLN A 72 -14.10 18.33 4.17
C GLN A 72 -15.51 18.87 4.01
N THR A 73 -16.42 18.07 3.45
CA THR A 73 -17.82 18.43 3.27
C THR A 73 -18.52 18.53 4.62
N ASP A 74 -18.21 17.60 5.50
CA ASP A 74 -18.83 17.47 6.81
C ASP A 74 -18.18 18.36 7.89
N GLY A 75 -17.09 19.07 7.53
CA GLY A 75 -16.36 19.96 8.44
C GLY A 75 -15.68 19.23 9.60
N ILE A 76 -15.46 17.91 9.47
CA ILE A 76 -14.91 17.06 10.53
C ILE A 76 -13.40 17.26 10.66
N HIS A 77 -12.91 17.40 11.89
CA HIS A 77 -11.51 17.55 12.22
C HIS A 77 -11.00 16.41 13.10
N PHE A 78 -9.89 15.79 12.69
CA PHE A 78 -9.22 14.81 13.55
C PHE A 78 -8.69 15.47 14.82
N SER A 79 -8.65 14.74 15.94
CA SER A 79 -7.87 15.16 17.10
C SER A 79 -6.40 15.37 16.71
N ALA A 80 -5.67 16.22 17.43
CA ALA A 80 -4.27 16.50 17.15
C ALA A 80 -3.42 15.21 17.11
N GLU A 81 -3.64 14.31 18.06
CA GLU A 81 -2.96 13.00 18.11
C GLU A 81 -3.35 12.11 16.93
N GLY A 82 -4.64 12.05 16.58
CA GLY A 82 -5.13 11.26 15.46
C GLY A 82 -4.55 11.73 14.12
N LEU A 83 -4.48 13.04 13.93
CA LEU A 83 -3.85 13.63 12.74
C LEU A 83 -2.36 13.30 12.68
N ALA A 84 -1.62 13.50 13.77
CA ALA A 84 -0.18 13.20 13.84
C ALA A 84 0.11 11.71 13.55
N GLU A 85 -0.76 10.81 14.02
CA GLU A 85 -0.64 9.37 13.73
C GLU A 85 -0.78 9.09 12.22
N LEU A 86 -1.78 9.68 11.55
CA LEU A 86 -2.01 9.52 10.12
C LEU A 86 -0.88 10.16 9.28
N GLU A 87 -0.41 11.34 9.65
CA GLU A 87 0.72 12.00 8.99
C GLU A 87 2.01 11.17 9.09
N SER A 88 2.28 10.61 10.26
CA SER A 88 3.43 9.71 10.46
C SER A 88 3.35 8.46 9.58
N MET A 89 2.16 7.86 9.46
CA MET A 89 1.95 6.71 8.56
C MET A 89 2.11 7.11 7.08
N HIS A 90 1.58 8.27 6.68
CA HIS A 90 1.72 8.78 5.33
C HIS A 90 3.19 8.98 4.94
N ASN A 91 3.97 9.65 5.81
CA ASN A 91 5.40 9.88 5.56
C ASN A 91 6.17 8.55 5.44
N HIS A 92 5.83 7.56 6.26
CA HIS A 92 6.40 6.21 6.16
C HIS A 92 6.10 5.56 4.81
N ILE A 93 4.87 5.71 4.30
CA ILE A 93 4.48 5.19 2.97
C ILE A 93 5.29 5.86 1.86
N ILE A 94 5.52 7.17 1.91
CA ILE A 94 6.34 7.87 0.91
C ILE A 94 7.76 7.30 0.85
N THR A 95 8.35 7.01 2.01
CA THR A 95 9.66 6.33 2.09
C THR A 95 9.60 4.94 1.48
N ASN A 96 8.55 4.17 1.76
CA ASN A 96 8.40 2.81 1.24
C ASN A 96 8.16 2.76 -0.28
N ILE A 97 7.51 3.77 -0.86
CA ILE A 97 7.40 3.91 -2.33
C ILE A 97 8.79 4.07 -2.95
N SER A 98 9.66 4.88 -2.35
CA SER A 98 11.03 5.05 -2.83
C SER A 98 11.85 3.77 -2.72
N LEU A 99 11.69 3.02 -1.62
CA LEU A 99 12.32 1.70 -1.47
C LEU A 99 11.80 0.71 -2.53
N ALA A 100 10.50 0.65 -2.77
CA ALA A 100 9.92 -0.24 -3.77
C ALA A 100 10.44 0.07 -5.19
N ASN A 101 10.58 1.35 -5.54
CA ASN A 101 11.20 1.76 -6.80
C ASN A 101 12.66 1.31 -6.88
N ASN A 102 13.43 1.44 -5.81
CA ASN A 102 14.82 0.97 -5.78
C ASN A 102 14.89 -0.55 -5.95
N VAL A 103 14.02 -1.31 -5.28
CA VAL A 103 13.93 -2.77 -5.45
C VAL A 103 13.59 -3.15 -6.88
N LEU A 104 12.64 -2.44 -7.51
CA LEU A 104 12.25 -2.69 -8.91
C LEU A 104 13.42 -2.54 -9.88
N ILE A 105 14.24 -1.51 -9.68
CA ILE A 105 15.36 -1.17 -10.56
C ILE A 105 16.57 -2.05 -10.27
N SER A 106 17.01 -2.12 -9.01
CA SER A 106 18.26 -2.78 -8.61
C SER A 106 18.13 -4.29 -8.42
N ARG A 107 16.95 -4.77 -8.03
CA ARG A 107 16.69 -6.14 -7.58
C ARG A 107 17.60 -6.55 -6.41
N ASP A 108 18.06 -5.58 -5.63
CA ASP A 108 18.94 -5.77 -4.49
C ASP A 108 18.18 -6.44 -3.34
N VAL A 109 18.80 -7.48 -2.78
CA VAL A 109 18.20 -8.33 -1.73
C VAL A 109 18.09 -7.58 -0.40
N ASP A 110 19.08 -6.77 -0.05
CA ASP A 110 19.10 -6.01 1.20
C ASP A 110 18.04 -4.92 1.19
N ILE A 111 17.87 -4.23 0.05
CA ILE A 111 16.79 -3.24 -0.12
C ILE A 111 15.42 -3.92 -0.10
N ALA A 112 15.28 -5.10 -0.70
CA ALA A 112 14.06 -5.89 -0.66
C ALA A 112 13.71 -6.31 0.79
N ARG A 113 14.70 -6.77 1.58
CA ARG A 113 14.55 -7.10 3.00
C ARG A 113 14.10 -5.87 3.79
N GLN A 114 14.78 -4.73 3.60
CA GLN A 114 14.42 -3.47 4.24
C GLN A 114 12.96 -3.09 3.95
N LEU A 115 12.50 -3.21 2.69
CA LEU A 115 11.11 -2.89 2.33
C LEU A 115 10.09 -3.77 3.07
N VAL A 116 10.35 -5.06 3.24
CA VAL A 116 9.47 -5.98 4.00
C VAL A 116 9.49 -5.67 5.50
N GLU A 117 10.64 -5.28 6.05
CA GLU A 117 10.73 -4.83 7.43
C GLU A 117 9.94 -3.54 7.66
N GLU A 118 10.07 -2.55 6.77
CA GLU A 118 9.32 -1.30 6.81
C GLU A 118 7.81 -1.53 6.65
N LYS A 119 7.38 -2.44 5.77
CA LYS A 119 5.99 -2.90 5.70
C LYS A 119 5.50 -3.42 7.06
N SER A 120 6.32 -4.22 7.73
CA SER A 120 6.00 -4.78 9.05
C SER A 120 5.94 -3.70 10.13
N LYS A 121 6.82 -2.69 10.08
CA LYS A 121 6.80 -1.53 10.98
C LYS A 121 5.51 -0.72 10.81
N LEU A 122 5.11 -0.41 9.58
CA LEU A 122 3.86 0.30 9.29
C LEU A 122 2.63 -0.49 9.77
N SER A 123 2.61 -1.81 9.59
CA SER A 123 1.53 -2.66 10.10
C SER A 123 1.43 -2.63 11.62
N ARG A 124 2.57 -2.57 12.33
CA ARG A 124 2.60 -2.38 13.80
C ARG A 124 2.14 -0.98 14.19
N GLN A 125 2.54 0.04 13.44
CA GLN A 125 2.13 1.43 13.65
C GLN A 125 0.61 1.57 13.51
N GLN A 126 0.00 0.99 12.48
CA GLN A 126 -1.45 0.97 12.28
C GLN A 126 -2.18 0.31 13.46
N ARG A 127 -1.71 -0.86 13.93
CA ARG A 127 -2.32 -1.52 15.10
C ARG A 127 -2.21 -0.68 16.37
N LYS A 128 -1.08 0.01 16.59
CA LYS A 128 -0.89 0.92 17.72
C LYS A 128 -1.81 2.13 17.63
N SER A 129 -1.94 2.73 16.45
CA SER A 129 -2.83 3.87 16.19
C SER A 129 -4.28 3.48 16.45
N ARG A 130 -4.74 2.35 15.90
CA ARG A 130 -6.09 1.81 16.18
C ARG A 130 -6.33 1.62 17.68
N LYS A 131 -5.38 1.01 18.41
CA LYS A 131 -5.51 0.80 19.85
C LYS A 131 -5.61 2.12 20.61
N ARG A 132 -4.83 3.14 20.26
CA ARG A 132 -4.90 4.48 20.89
C ARG A 132 -6.22 5.16 20.56
N HIS A 133 -6.68 5.07 19.30
CA HIS A 133 -7.98 5.61 18.92
C HIS A 133 -9.13 5.02 19.73
N LEU A 134 -9.18 3.69 19.88
CA LEU A 134 -10.19 3.01 20.71
C LEU A 134 -10.13 3.43 22.19
N LYS A 135 -8.94 3.72 22.72
CA LYS A 135 -8.79 4.27 24.08
C LYS A 135 -9.37 5.69 24.18
N ARG A 136 -9.16 6.55 23.18
CA ARG A 136 -9.75 7.90 23.15
C ARG A 136 -11.27 7.84 23.07
N LEU A 137 -11.82 6.91 22.28
CA LEU A 137 -13.27 6.66 22.24
C LEU A 137 -13.82 6.25 23.62
N ALA A 138 -13.18 5.28 24.28
CA ALA A 138 -13.56 4.82 25.58
C ALA A 138 -13.46 5.90 26.67
N ALA A 139 -12.59 6.90 26.48
CA ALA A 139 -12.46 8.07 27.34
C ALA A 139 -13.50 9.17 27.05
N GLY A 140 -14.40 8.98 26.08
CA GLY A 140 -15.48 9.90 25.75
C GLY A 140 -15.03 11.18 25.01
N LEU A 141 -13.88 11.14 24.32
CA LEU A 141 -13.41 12.29 23.57
C LEU A 141 -14.27 12.49 22.30
N SER A 142 -15.07 13.56 22.27
CA SER A 142 -16.05 13.85 21.20
C SER A 142 -15.41 13.87 19.81
N GLU A 143 -14.28 14.56 19.65
CA GLU A 143 -13.55 14.62 18.38
C GLU A 143 -13.14 13.24 17.85
N SER A 144 -12.79 12.30 18.75
CA SER A 144 -12.45 10.93 18.37
C SER A 144 -13.69 10.14 17.96
N PHE A 145 -14.85 10.44 18.53
CA PHE A 145 -16.11 9.80 18.16
C PHE A 145 -16.56 10.23 16.76
N GLU A 146 -16.58 11.55 16.50
CA GLU A 146 -16.97 12.12 15.21
C GLU A 146 -16.08 11.68 14.05
N THR A 147 -14.79 11.41 14.33
CA THR A 147 -13.80 11.01 13.30
C THR A 147 -13.50 9.52 13.26
N SER A 148 -14.23 8.70 14.03
CA SER A 148 -13.85 7.30 14.25
C SER A 148 -13.72 6.51 12.95
N ASP A 149 -14.75 6.52 12.13
CA ASP A 149 -14.76 5.77 10.87
C ASP A 149 -13.68 6.28 9.91
N LEU A 150 -13.59 7.60 9.75
CA LEU A 150 -12.57 8.23 8.89
C LEU A 150 -11.13 7.89 9.31
N HIS A 151 -10.85 7.91 10.64
CA HIS A 151 -9.52 7.59 11.16
C HIS A 151 -9.17 6.11 10.92
N LEU A 152 -10.09 5.22 11.27
CA LEU A 152 -9.89 3.77 11.16
C LEU A 152 -9.77 3.34 9.69
N GLU A 153 -10.64 3.82 8.82
CA GLU A 153 -10.59 3.51 7.38
C GLU A 153 -9.34 4.09 6.72
N THR A 154 -8.96 5.34 7.01
CA THR A 154 -7.74 5.94 6.47
C THR A 154 -6.51 5.14 6.88
N SER A 155 -6.40 4.79 8.17
CA SER A 155 -5.26 4.03 8.67
C SER A 155 -5.19 2.61 8.10
N LEU A 156 -6.34 1.98 7.84
CA LEU A 156 -6.42 0.68 7.18
C LEU A 156 -6.01 0.79 5.70
N ALA A 157 -6.55 1.77 4.97
CA ALA A 157 -6.21 2.02 3.57
C ALA A 157 -4.69 2.28 3.39
N PHE A 158 -4.06 3.00 4.31
CA PHE A 158 -2.61 3.19 4.32
C PHE A 158 -1.84 1.87 4.47
N LYS A 159 -2.25 1.00 5.38
CA LYS A 159 -1.65 -0.32 5.55
C LYS A 159 -1.83 -1.19 4.31
N GLU A 160 -3.01 -1.17 3.69
CA GLU A 160 -3.32 -1.94 2.49
C GLU A 160 -2.49 -1.43 1.30
N PHE A 161 -2.47 -0.13 1.05
CA PHE A 161 -1.62 0.49 0.04
C PHE A 161 -0.16 0.06 0.19
N ASN A 162 0.38 0.18 1.40
CA ASN A 162 1.75 -0.20 1.69
C ASN A 162 2.01 -1.70 1.47
N SER A 163 0.99 -2.54 1.69
CA SER A 163 1.09 -3.97 1.42
C SER A 163 1.19 -4.26 -0.07
N GLN A 164 0.48 -3.52 -0.91
CA GLN A 164 0.54 -3.66 -2.35
C GLN A 164 1.92 -3.29 -2.90
N ILE A 165 2.45 -2.12 -2.53
CA ILE A 165 3.77 -1.68 -3.03
C ILE A 165 4.92 -2.57 -2.56
N ALA A 166 4.78 -3.24 -1.42
CA ALA A 166 5.83 -4.14 -0.92
C ALA A 166 5.87 -5.52 -1.61
N THR A 167 4.91 -5.83 -2.48
CA THR A 167 4.86 -7.14 -3.17
C THR A 167 6.07 -7.39 -4.06
N ILE A 168 6.70 -6.34 -4.59
CA ILE A 168 7.90 -6.43 -5.44
C ILE A 168 9.07 -7.14 -4.74
N ALA A 169 9.14 -7.07 -3.41
CA ALA A 169 10.26 -7.65 -2.66
C ALA A 169 10.17 -9.17 -2.53
N TYR A 170 8.95 -9.74 -2.47
CA TYR A 170 8.79 -11.17 -2.14
C TYR A 170 9.41 -12.13 -3.15
N PRO A 171 9.28 -11.95 -4.48
CA PRO A 171 9.93 -12.86 -5.44
C PRO A 171 11.44 -12.86 -5.34
N ILE A 172 12.05 -11.72 -4.94
CA ILE A 172 13.49 -11.58 -4.75
C ILE A 172 13.92 -12.38 -3.52
N LEU A 173 13.29 -12.12 -2.37
CA LEU A 173 13.60 -12.79 -1.10
C LEU A 173 13.29 -14.30 -1.14
N SER A 174 12.22 -14.70 -1.82
CA SER A 174 11.89 -16.11 -2.01
C SER A 174 12.96 -16.86 -2.80
N ARG A 175 13.54 -16.22 -3.83
CA ARG A 175 14.63 -16.83 -4.62
C ARG A 175 15.88 -17.05 -3.79
N GLU A 176 16.16 -16.15 -2.86
CA GLU A 176 17.32 -16.23 -1.97
C GLU A 176 17.07 -17.07 -0.70
N GLY A 177 15.87 -17.67 -0.57
CA GLY A 177 15.53 -18.51 0.59
C GLY A 177 15.31 -17.75 1.89
N GLU A 178 15.02 -16.45 1.81
CA GLU A 178 14.86 -15.58 2.99
C GLU A 178 13.41 -15.47 3.51
N LEU A 179 12.48 -16.14 2.84
CA LEU A 179 11.10 -16.19 3.28
C LEU A 179 10.77 -17.53 3.92
N LEU A 180 10.10 -17.50 5.05
CA LEU A 180 9.50 -18.68 5.66
C LEU A 180 8.26 -19.09 4.86
N ASP A 181 8.09 -20.38 4.62
CA ASP A 181 6.90 -20.95 3.97
C ASP A 181 5.64 -20.74 4.80
N SER A 182 5.77 -20.69 6.11
CA SER A 182 4.69 -20.42 7.05
C SER A 182 5.12 -19.46 8.17
N ARG A 183 4.14 -18.70 8.69
CA ARG A 183 4.31 -17.91 9.92
C ARG A 183 4.00 -18.70 11.19
N LEU A 184 3.58 -19.93 11.04
CA LEU A 184 3.34 -20.82 12.18
C LEU A 184 4.69 -21.30 12.70
N VAL A 185 4.84 -21.28 14.02
CA VAL A 185 5.99 -21.89 14.69
C VAL A 185 5.77 -23.39 14.67
N ASP A 186 6.71 -24.13 14.10
CA ASP A 186 6.70 -25.58 14.21
C ASP A 186 6.77 -25.96 15.71
N LYS A 187 5.70 -26.57 16.20
CA LYS A 187 5.71 -27.15 17.54
C LYS A 187 6.39 -28.52 17.44
N ASN A 188 7.68 -28.54 17.69
CA ASN A 188 8.39 -29.78 18.05
C ASN A 188 7.96 -30.24 19.42
#